data_a1dc6b45afc7679e8fa900892eddc758
#
_entry.id   a1dc6b45afc7679e8fa900892eddc758
#
_cell.length_a   1.000
_cell.length_b   1.000
_cell.length_c   1.000
_cell.angle_alpha   90.00
_cell.angle_beta   90.00
_cell.angle_gamma   90.00
#
_symmetry.space_group_name_H-M   'P 1'
#
loop_
_entity.id
_entity.type
_entity.pdbx_description
1 polymer ?
#
loop_
_entity_poly.entity_id
_entity_poly.type
_entity_poly.pdbx_seq_one_letter_code
_entity_poly.pdbx_strand_id
1 'polypeptide(L)'
;FLAARRVGTGGRVIGVDMTIEMINKARGNAERVEAKNVEFRLGEIEHLPLADATADVVISNCVVNLSTDKPSVFAEAFRVLKPGGRVAISDVVAMKAIPHELTESLLAVAGCVGGAAQLTDVERMLTEVGFEDVRVTPRPESREVIAGWMPGTSAEDYVTSATIEATKPGGDCCEPTCCA
;
A
#
# COMPACT_ATOMS: atom_id res chain seq x y z
N PHE A 1 0.32 14.75 -4.24
CA PHE A 1 0.18 16.20 -3.98
C PHE A 1 -0.58 16.50 -2.69
N LEU A 2 -1.68 15.77 -2.37
CA LEU A 2 -2.39 15.97 -1.10
C LEU A 2 -1.49 15.70 0.11
N ALA A 3 -0.73 14.60 0.08
CA ALA A 3 0.24 14.29 1.11
C ALA A 3 1.30 15.42 1.25
N ALA A 4 1.80 15.95 0.14
CA ALA A 4 2.78 17.03 0.14
C ALA A 4 2.26 18.30 0.84
N ARG A 5 0.99 18.64 0.64
CA ARG A 5 0.34 19.73 1.35
C ARG A 5 0.21 19.44 2.86
N ARG A 6 -0.07 18.19 3.22
CA ARG A 6 -0.25 17.79 4.63
C ARG A 6 1.05 17.79 5.42
N VAL A 7 2.15 17.33 4.82
CA VAL A 7 3.47 17.32 5.50
C VAL A 7 4.11 18.72 5.54
N GLY A 8 3.62 19.65 4.75
CA GLY A 8 4.10 21.05 4.74
C GLY A 8 5.52 21.19 4.19
N THR A 9 6.12 22.36 4.42
CA THR A 9 7.44 22.71 3.88
C THR A 9 8.61 21.98 4.54
N GLY A 10 8.42 21.45 5.75
CA GLY A 10 9.42 20.64 6.47
C GLY A 10 9.38 19.17 6.14
N GLY A 11 8.35 18.71 5.43
CA GLY A 11 8.18 17.31 5.02
C GLY A 11 8.47 17.11 3.54
N ARG A 12 8.67 15.83 3.16
CA ARG A 12 8.92 15.41 1.78
C ARG A 12 8.02 14.24 1.43
N VAL A 13 7.58 14.16 0.20
CA VAL A 13 6.82 13.02 -0.34
C VAL A 13 7.58 12.42 -1.51
N ILE A 14 7.75 11.11 -1.49
CA ILE A 14 8.36 10.35 -2.58
C ILE A 14 7.27 9.47 -3.16
N GLY A 15 6.95 9.67 -4.44
CA GLY A 15 6.07 8.79 -5.21
C GLY A 15 6.91 7.78 -5.99
N VAL A 16 6.49 6.53 -5.98
CA VAL A 16 7.12 5.44 -6.75
C VAL A 16 6.09 4.87 -7.71
N ASP A 17 6.49 4.63 -8.94
CA ASP A 17 5.69 3.96 -9.96
C ASP A 17 6.63 3.15 -10.88
N MET A 18 6.16 2.02 -11.38
CA MET A 18 6.96 1.16 -12.25
C MET A 18 6.93 1.58 -13.72
N THR A 19 6.08 2.53 -14.08
CA THR A 19 5.94 3.00 -15.47
C THR A 19 6.55 4.38 -15.67
N ILE A 20 7.44 4.50 -16.63
CA ILE A 20 8.14 5.77 -16.93
C ILE A 20 7.16 6.87 -17.36
N GLU A 21 6.08 6.50 -18.06
CA GLU A 21 5.04 7.40 -18.52
C GLU A 21 4.32 8.06 -17.33
N MET A 22 4.01 7.29 -16.28
CA MET A 22 3.37 7.81 -15.07
C MET A 22 4.34 8.69 -14.27
N ILE A 23 5.61 8.31 -14.19
CA ILE A 23 6.66 9.14 -13.57
C ILE A 23 6.80 10.48 -14.28
N ASN A 24 6.87 10.48 -15.62
CA ASN A 24 6.98 11.71 -16.41
C ASN A 24 5.74 12.61 -16.24
N LYS A 25 4.54 12.00 -16.25
CA LYS A 25 3.29 12.72 -16.00
C LYS A 25 3.24 13.32 -14.60
N ALA A 26 3.70 12.57 -13.59
CA ALA A 26 3.74 13.03 -12.20
C ALA A 26 4.72 14.21 -12.03
N ARG A 27 5.90 14.15 -12.65
CA ARG A 27 6.90 15.23 -12.65
C ARG A 27 6.35 16.50 -13.33
N GLY A 28 5.76 16.38 -14.52
CA GLY A 28 5.14 17.50 -15.22
C GLY A 28 3.98 18.13 -14.42
N ASN A 29 3.21 17.29 -13.69
CA ASN A 29 2.19 17.78 -12.79
C ASN A 29 2.78 18.54 -11.58
N ALA A 30 3.90 18.05 -11.02
CA ALA A 30 4.58 18.72 -9.91
C ALA A 30 5.08 20.12 -10.30
N GLU A 31 5.68 20.22 -11.48
CA GLU A 31 6.11 21.52 -12.05
C GLU A 31 4.94 22.47 -12.22
N ARG A 32 3.83 22.00 -12.81
CA ARG A 32 2.64 22.82 -13.07
C ARG A 32 1.99 23.39 -11.79
N VAL A 33 2.06 22.64 -10.68
CA VAL A 33 1.50 23.07 -9.39
C VAL A 33 2.55 23.60 -8.42
N GLU A 34 3.79 23.78 -8.90
CA GLU A 34 4.95 24.25 -8.13
C GLU A 34 5.20 23.49 -6.83
N ALA A 35 4.97 22.16 -6.83
CA ALA A 35 5.14 21.32 -5.66
C ALA A 35 6.64 21.01 -5.45
N LYS A 36 7.31 21.74 -4.55
CA LYS A 36 8.76 21.66 -4.32
C LYS A 36 9.17 20.53 -3.38
N ASN A 37 8.25 19.99 -2.60
CA ASN A 37 8.50 18.94 -1.61
C ASN A 37 8.04 17.54 -2.06
N VAL A 38 7.96 17.33 -3.37
CA VAL A 38 7.68 16.02 -3.98
C VAL A 38 8.83 15.57 -4.86
N GLU A 39 9.05 14.26 -4.88
CA GLU A 39 9.99 13.57 -5.77
C GLU A 39 9.32 12.34 -6.34
N PHE A 40 9.62 11.98 -7.59
CA PHE A 40 9.08 10.77 -8.22
C PHE A 40 10.21 9.89 -8.74
N ARG A 41 10.18 8.62 -8.35
CA ARG A 41 11.18 7.61 -8.66
C ARG A 41 10.55 6.47 -9.44
N LEU A 42 11.23 6.03 -10.48
CA LEU A 42 10.89 4.78 -11.17
C LEU A 42 11.33 3.60 -10.29
N GLY A 43 10.43 2.64 -10.08
CA GLY A 43 10.72 1.44 -9.30
C GLY A 43 9.48 0.59 -9.09
N GLU A 44 9.70 -0.64 -8.69
CA GLU A 44 8.67 -1.62 -8.36
C GLU A 44 8.37 -1.58 -6.84
N ILE A 45 7.14 -1.97 -6.46
CA ILE A 45 6.75 -1.94 -5.04
C ILE A 45 7.39 -3.06 -4.23
N GLU A 46 7.86 -4.12 -4.90
CA GLU A 46 8.63 -5.23 -4.33
C GLU A 46 10.12 -4.86 -4.11
N HIS A 47 10.59 -3.75 -4.71
CA HIS A 47 11.97 -3.27 -4.62
C HIS A 47 11.99 -1.74 -4.66
N LEU A 48 11.63 -1.12 -3.55
CA LEU A 48 11.49 0.33 -3.48
C LEU A 48 12.85 1.04 -3.63
N PRO A 49 12.95 2.06 -4.51
CA PRO A 49 14.19 2.82 -4.73
C PRO A 49 14.44 3.84 -3.58
N LEU A 50 14.40 3.37 -2.35
CA LEU A 50 14.63 4.11 -1.13
C LEU A 50 15.61 3.36 -0.23
N ALA A 51 16.40 4.11 0.52
CA ALA A 51 17.25 3.52 1.58
C ALA A 51 16.38 3.05 2.76
N ASP A 52 16.97 2.17 3.57
CA ASP A 52 16.36 1.69 4.81
C ASP A 52 16.04 2.85 5.75
N ALA A 53 14.99 2.70 6.53
CA ALA A 53 14.59 3.65 7.58
C ALA A 53 14.53 5.12 7.09
N THR A 54 13.99 5.36 5.90
CA THR A 54 13.88 6.69 5.29
C THR A 54 12.49 7.31 5.48
N ALA A 55 11.45 6.48 5.46
CA ALA A 55 10.06 6.95 5.46
C ALA A 55 9.43 6.90 6.85
N ASP A 56 8.61 7.89 7.17
CA ASP A 56 7.79 7.90 8.38
C ASP A 56 6.44 7.21 8.14
N VAL A 57 5.93 7.29 6.91
CA VAL A 57 4.66 6.67 6.50
C VAL A 57 4.77 6.15 5.07
N VAL A 58 4.28 4.93 4.82
CA VAL A 58 4.03 4.39 3.48
C VAL A 58 2.53 4.43 3.23
N ILE A 59 2.13 5.05 2.10
CA ILE A 59 0.73 5.17 1.68
C ILE A 59 0.57 4.47 0.33
N SER A 60 -0.45 3.63 0.20
CA SER A 60 -0.80 2.97 -1.06
C SER A 60 -2.32 2.90 -1.24
N ASN A 61 -2.77 2.91 -2.50
CA ASN A 61 -4.17 2.74 -2.83
C ASN A 61 -4.33 1.88 -4.09
N CYS A 62 -4.95 0.71 -3.95
CA CYS A 62 -5.24 -0.24 -5.02
C CYS A 62 -4.02 -0.66 -5.87
N VAL A 63 -2.86 -0.84 -5.26
CA VAL A 63 -1.62 -1.21 -5.97
C VAL A 63 -1.07 -2.55 -5.48
N VAL A 64 -1.21 -2.87 -4.18
CA VAL A 64 -0.64 -4.09 -3.58
C VAL A 64 -1.19 -5.35 -4.24
N ASN A 65 -2.46 -5.35 -4.63
CA ASN A 65 -3.08 -6.50 -5.32
C ASN A 65 -2.58 -6.74 -6.74
N LEU A 66 -1.91 -5.77 -7.36
CA LEU A 66 -1.27 -5.95 -8.67
C LEU A 66 0.03 -6.76 -8.56
N SER A 67 0.65 -6.78 -7.39
CA SER A 67 1.83 -7.60 -7.13
C SER A 67 1.47 -9.08 -7.01
N THR A 68 2.29 -9.91 -7.63
CA THR A 68 2.26 -11.38 -7.46
C THR A 68 3.04 -11.85 -6.24
N ASP A 69 3.84 -10.97 -5.63
CA ASP A 69 4.68 -11.23 -4.45
C ASP A 69 4.41 -10.19 -3.33
N LYS A 70 3.23 -10.30 -2.72
CA LYS A 70 2.82 -9.42 -1.64
C LYS A 70 3.71 -9.49 -0.38
N PRO A 71 4.26 -10.66 0.01
CA PRO A 71 5.25 -10.71 1.08
C PRO A 71 6.44 -9.76 0.84
N SER A 72 6.99 -9.73 -0.38
CA SER A 72 8.08 -8.80 -0.74
C SER A 72 7.64 -7.34 -0.67
N VAL A 73 6.41 -7.02 -1.08
CA VAL A 73 5.85 -5.65 -0.95
C VAL A 73 5.84 -5.20 0.51
N PHE A 74 5.36 -6.04 1.41
CA PHE A 74 5.30 -5.70 2.84
C PHE A 74 6.70 -5.67 3.48
N ALA A 75 7.61 -6.55 3.06
CA ALA A 75 9.01 -6.52 3.51
C ALA A 75 9.71 -5.21 3.08
N GLU A 76 9.49 -4.75 1.85
CA GLU A 76 10.04 -3.48 1.37
C GLU A 76 9.42 -2.28 2.08
N ALA A 77 8.11 -2.28 2.31
CA ALA A 77 7.46 -1.26 3.12
C ALA A 77 8.05 -1.20 4.54
N PHE A 78 8.29 -2.36 5.15
CA PHE A 78 8.93 -2.45 6.46
C PHE A 78 10.38 -1.95 6.43
N ARG A 79 11.16 -2.35 5.42
CA ARG A 79 12.56 -1.93 5.28
C ARG A 79 12.71 -0.42 5.20
N VAL A 80 11.90 0.23 4.35
CA VAL A 80 12.01 1.68 4.14
C VAL A 80 11.44 2.52 5.28
N LEU A 81 10.56 1.95 6.10
CA LEU A 81 10.01 2.65 7.26
C LEU A 81 11.06 2.80 8.36
N LYS A 82 11.09 3.96 8.98
CA LYS A 82 11.80 4.20 10.23
C LYS A 82 11.17 3.39 11.36
N PRO A 83 11.91 3.07 12.44
CA PRO A 83 11.30 2.60 13.68
C PRO A 83 10.20 3.55 14.14
N GLY A 84 9.04 3.02 14.52
CA GLY A 84 7.83 3.79 14.83
C GLY A 84 7.06 4.31 13.61
N GLY A 85 7.55 4.08 12.39
CA GLY A 85 6.84 4.40 11.15
C GLY A 85 5.67 3.45 10.88
N ARG A 86 4.76 3.83 10.00
CA ARG A 86 3.53 3.06 9.75
C ARG A 86 3.20 2.92 8.28
N VAL A 87 2.43 1.88 7.96
CA VAL A 87 1.72 1.75 6.68
C VAL A 87 0.27 2.23 6.83
N ALA A 88 -0.25 2.83 5.75
CA ALA A 88 -1.65 3.23 5.61
C ALA A 88 -2.08 2.90 4.17
N ILE A 89 -2.68 1.73 3.98
CA ILE A 89 -3.03 1.19 2.67
C ILE A 89 -4.55 1.10 2.57
N SER A 90 -5.08 1.46 1.41
CA SER A 90 -6.46 1.18 1.02
C SER A 90 -6.43 0.25 -0.18
N ASP A 91 -6.93 -0.98 -0.02
CA ASP A 91 -6.94 -1.97 -1.09
C ASP A 91 -8.13 -2.91 -0.97
N VAL A 92 -8.30 -3.79 -1.94
CA VAL A 92 -9.35 -4.81 -1.93
C VAL A 92 -8.83 -6.06 -1.23
N VAL A 93 -9.64 -6.64 -0.37
CA VAL A 93 -9.35 -7.91 0.31
C VAL A 93 -10.45 -8.93 0.03
N ALA A 94 -10.08 -10.21 -0.02
CA ALA A 94 -11.03 -11.29 -0.13
C ALA A 94 -11.59 -11.65 1.26
N MET A 95 -12.90 -11.72 1.35
CA MET A 95 -13.63 -12.12 2.55
C MET A 95 -13.83 -13.65 2.62
N LYS A 96 -13.72 -14.32 1.48
CA LYS A 96 -13.80 -15.77 1.30
C LYS A 96 -13.06 -16.16 0.02
N ALA A 97 -12.84 -17.46 -0.20
CA ALA A 97 -12.19 -17.95 -1.41
C ALA A 97 -12.90 -17.44 -2.67
N ILE A 98 -12.16 -16.79 -3.57
CA ILE A 98 -12.67 -16.27 -4.83
C ILE A 98 -12.72 -17.43 -5.83
N PRO A 99 -13.85 -17.67 -6.53
CA PRO A 99 -13.92 -18.66 -7.61
C PRO A 99 -12.87 -18.38 -8.70
N HIS A 100 -12.29 -19.44 -9.25
CA HIS A 100 -11.23 -19.36 -10.27
C HIS A 100 -11.70 -18.60 -11.51
N GLU A 101 -12.94 -18.77 -11.91
CA GLU A 101 -13.52 -18.07 -13.06
C GLU A 101 -13.53 -16.55 -12.88
N LEU A 102 -13.59 -16.06 -11.63
CA LEU A 102 -13.52 -14.64 -11.33
C LEU A 102 -12.08 -14.12 -11.29
N THR A 103 -11.11 -14.95 -10.99
CA THR A 103 -9.71 -14.50 -10.85
C THR A 103 -8.98 -14.38 -12.19
N GLU A 104 -9.38 -15.13 -13.21
CA GLU A 104 -8.69 -15.19 -14.51
C GLU A 104 -9.11 -14.09 -15.50
N SER A 105 -10.18 -13.35 -15.22
CA SER A 105 -10.62 -12.30 -16.14
C SER A 105 -9.72 -11.06 -16.06
N LEU A 106 -9.38 -10.46 -17.21
CA LEU A 106 -8.65 -9.19 -17.27
C LEU A 106 -9.36 -8.07 -16.48
N LEU A 107 -10.70 -8.10 -16.41
CA LEU A 107 -11.48 -7.17 -15.61
C LEU A 107 -11.26 -7.37 -14.12
N ALA A 108 -11.15 -8.63 -13.67
CA ALA A 108 -10.85 -8.93 -12.26
C ALA A 108 -9.47 -8.42 -11.85
N VAL A 109 -8.47 -8.60 -12.70
CA VAL A 109 -7.11 -8.08 -12.47
C VAL A 109 -7.10 -6.56 -12.46
N ALA A 110 -7.73 -5.92 -13.45
CA ALA A 110 -7.81 -4.46 -13.55
C ALA A 110 -8.61 -3.84 -12.38
N GLY A 111 -9.59 -4.55 -11.84
CA GLY A 111 -10.37 -4.14 -10.67
C GLY A 111 -9.77 -4.53 -9.32
N CYS A 112 -8.52 -5.02 -9.30
CA CYS A 112 -7.85 -5.53 -8.08
C CYS A 112 -8.56 -6.72 -7.40
N VAL A 113 -9.55 -7.33 -8.05
CA VAL A 113 -10.30 -8.48 -7.53
C VAL A 113 -9.52 -9.77 -7.69
N GLY A 114 -8.91 -9.98 -8.88
CA GLY A 114 -8.19 -11.20 -9.21
C GLY A 114 -6.96 -11.44 -8.34
N GLY A 115 -6.33 -10.37 -7.87
CA GLY A 115 -5.16 -10.43 -6.98
C GLY A 115 -5.48 -10.27 -5.50
N ALA A 116 -6.75 -10.15 -5.11
CA ALA A 116 -7.13 -9.88 -3.73
C ALA A 116 -6.75 -11.05 -2.80
N ALA A 117 -5.85 -10.80 -1.85
CA ALA A 117 -5.51 -11.74 -0.81
C ALA A 117 -6.63 -11.83 0.24
N GLN A 118 -6.77 -12.97 0.90
CA GLN A 118 -7.70 -13.06 2.02
C GLN A 118 -7.27 -12.12 3.15
N LEU A 119 -8.25 -11.54 3.84
CA LEU A 119 -8.00 -10.60 4.94
C LEU A 119 -7.00 -11.18 5.95
N THR A 120 -7.21 -12.43 6.37
CA THR A 120 -6.35 -13.13 7.32
C THR A 120 -4.93 -13.37 6.79
N ASP A 121 -4.76 -13.54 5.46
CA ASP A 121 -3.45 -13.68 4.86
C ASP A 121 -2.71 -12.33 4.85
N VAL A 122 -3.41 -11.23 4.63
CA VAL A 122 -2.81 -9.88 4.72
C VAL A 122 -2.31 -9.61 6.14
N GLU A 123 -3.13 -9.91 7.16
CA GLU A 123 -2.74 -9.77 8.57
C GLU A 123 -1.52 -10.64 8.90
N ARG A 124 -1.53 -11.90 8.46
CA ARG A 124 -0.42 -12.82 8.66
C ARG A 124 0.87 -12.32 8.00
N MET A 125 0.83 -11.93 6.71
CA MET A 125 2.00 -11.42 5.99
C MET A 125 2.62 -10.20 6.66
N LEU A 126 1.81 -9.26 7.12
CA LEU A 126 2.30 -8.07 7.84
C LEU A 126 2.96 -8.47 9.17
N THR A 127 2.35 -9.39 9.93
CA THR A 127 2.87 -9.86 11.21
C THR A 127 4.18 -10.64 11.02
N GLU A 128 4.26 -11.50 10.01
CA GLU A 128 5.47 -12.28 9.69
C GLU A 128 6.68 -11.40 9.32
N VAL A 129 6.43 -10.25 8.68
CA VAL A 129 7.47 -9.25 8.38
C VAL A 129 7.96 -8.52 9.64
N GLY A 130 7.16 -8.50 10.69
CA GLY A 130 7.50 -7.86 11.97
C GLY A 130 6.70 -6.58 12.28
N PHE A 131 5.64 -6.30 11.55
CA PHE A 131 4.72 -5.21 11.90
C PHE A 131 3.94 -5.55 13.17
N GLU A 132 3.66 -4.53 13.96
CA GLU A 132 2.78 -4.56 15.13
C GLU A 132 1.51 -3.74 14.88
N ASP A 133 0.53 -3.82 15.78
CA ASP A 133 -0.76 -3.13 15.67
C ASP A 133 -1.46 -3.33 14.33
N VAL A 134 -1.31 -4.51 13.74
CA VAL A 134 -1.88 -4.85 12.44
C VAL A 134 -3.40 -4.80 12.50
N ARG A 135 -4.01 -4.01 11.63
CA ARG A 135 -5.45 -3.86 11.50
C ARG A 135 -5.85 -3.89 10.04
N VAL A 136 -6.67 -4.83 9.67
CA VAL A 136 -7.33 -4.88 8.36
C VAL A 136 -8.81 -4.66 8.57
N THR A 137 -9.29 -3.47 8.26
CA THR A 137 -10.68 -3.05 8.51
C THR A 137 -11.47 -3.08 7.20
N PRO A 138 -12.37 -4.06 7.01
CA PRO A 138 -13.25 -4.11 5.85
C PRO A 138 -14.19 -2.90 5.79
N ARG A 139 -14.53 -2.49 4.58
CA ARG A 139 -15.47 -1.39 4.29
C ARG A 139 -16.68 -1.91 3.54
N PRO A 140 -17.71 -2.41 4.22
CA PRO A 140 -18.91 -2.98 3.59
C PRO A 140 -19.64 -2.03 2.64
N GLU A 141 -19.51 -0.72 2.87
CA GLU A 141 -20.05 0.33 2.00
C GLU A 141 -19.45 0.35 0.58
N SER A 142 -18.32 -0.32 0.36
CA SER A 142 -17.71 -0.47 -0.95
C SER A 142 -18.47 -1.43 -1.88
N ARG A 143 -19.43 -2.20 -1.37
CA ARG A 143 -20.16 -3.25 -2.09
C ARG A 143 -20.80 -2.76 -3.39
N GLU A 144 -21.50 -1.64 -3.36
CA GLU A 144 -22.15 -1.07 -4.55
C GLU A 144 -21.15 -0.65 -5.63
N VAL A 145 -20.00 -0.09 -5.19
CA VAL A 145 -18.91 0.32 -6.09
C VAL A 145 -18.30 -0.91 -6.76
N ILE A 146 -18.02 -1.96 -5.99
CA ILE A 146 -17.44 -3.22 -6.49
C ILE A 146 -18.40 -3.92 -7.45
N ALA A 147 -19.69 -3.97 -7.16
CA ALA A 147 -20.71 -4.51 -8.06
C ALA A 147 -20.71 -3.80 -9.43
N GLY A 148 -20.40 -2.50 -9.45
CA GLY A 148 -20.27 -1.72 -10.66
C GLY A 148 -19.01 -2.03 -11.49
N TRP A 149 -17.95 -2.59 -10.91
CA TRP A 149 -16.72 -2.93 -11.64
C TRP A 149 -16.87 -4.17 -12.53
N MET A 150 -17.65 -5.14 -12.07
CA MET A 150 -17.84 -6.42 -12.76
C MET A 150 -19.32 -6.83 -12.76
N PRO A 151 -20.19 -6.12 -13.50
CA PRO A 151 -21.63 -6.38 -13.48
C PRO A 151 -21.97 -7.83 -13.85
N GLY A 152 -22.81 -8.47 -13.05
CA GLY A 152 -23.29 -9.84 -13.30
C GLY A 152 -22.37 -10.95 -12.81
N THR A 153 -21.23 -10.62 -12.16
CA THR A 153 -20.28 -11.61 -11.64
C THR A 153 -20.46 -11.91 -10.16
N SER A 154 -21.22 -11.09 -9.44
CA SER A 154 -21.34 -11.13 -7.97
C SER A 154 -19.99 -11.02 -7.24
N ALA A 155 -19.00 -10.33 -7.83
CA ALA A 155 -17.67 -10.14 -7.22
C ALA A 155 -17.76 -9.50 -5.84
N GLU A 156 -18.74 -8.62 -5.63
CA GLU A 156 -19.07 -7.96 -4.37
C GLU A 156 -19.45 -8.91 -3.22
N ASP A 157 -19.70 -10.18 -3.51
CA ASP A 157 -19.94 -11.22 -2.51
C ASP A 157 -18.66 -11.87 -1.98
N TYR A 158 -17.56 -11.65 -2.66
CA TYR A 158 -16.26 -12.29 -2.37
C TYR A 158 -15.23 -11.32 -1.83
N VAL A 159 -15.28 -10.07 -2.27
CA VAL A 159 -14.28 -9.07 -1.92
C VAL A 159 -14.91 -7.80 -1.35
N THR A 160 -14.12 -7.06 -0.60
CA THR A 160 -14.48 -5.74 -0.09
C THR A 160 -13.26 -4.84 -0.10
N SER A 161 -13.47 -3.53 -0.18
CA SER A 161 -12.39 -2.58 0.11
C SER A 161 -12.03 -2.67 1.60
N ALA A 162 -10.77 -2.50 1.92
CA ALA A 162 -10.30 -2.47 3.31
C ALA A 162 -9.28 -1.35 3.53
N THR A 163 -9.24 -0.85 4.75
CA THR A 163 -8.11 -0.07 5.25
C THR A 163 -7.16 -1.02 5.98
N ILE A 164 -5.89 -0.99 5.60
CA ILE A 164 -4.82 -1.81 6.15
C ILE A 164 -3.84 -0.86 6.82
N GLU A 165 -3.68 -1.01 8.12
CA GLU A 165 -2.80 -0.21 8.96
C GLU A 165 -1.91 -1.12 9.78
N ALA A 166 -0.63 -0.77 9.90
CA ALA A 166 0.30 -1.47 10.77
C ALA A 166 1.48 -0.56 11.11
N THR A 167 2.13 -0.79 12.22
CA THR A 167 3.24 0.02 12.73
C THR A 167 4.52 -0.82 12.76
N LYS A 168 5.62 -0.26 12.27
CA LYS A 168 6.94 -0.83 12.50
C LYS A 168 7.34 -0.56 13.95
N PRO A 169 7.74 -1.58 14.73
CA PRO A 169 8.17 -1.38 16.11
C PRO A 169 9.15 -0.22 16.25
N GLY A 170 9.00 0.57 17.29
CA GLY A 170 10.00 1.53 17.70
C GLY A 170 11.28 0.77 18.03
N GLY A 171 12.45 1.18 17.52
CA GLY A 171 13.69 0.64 18.03
C GLY A 171 13.74 0.86 19.54
N ASP A 172 14.02 -0.19 20.30
CA ASP A 172 14.29 -0.04 21.72
C ASP A 172 15.35 1.05 21.87
N CYS A 173 15.00 2.15 22.53
CA CYS A 173 16.01 3.06 23.06
C CYS A 173 16.94 2.17 23.91
N CYS A 174 18.20 2.12 23.52
CA CYS A 174 19.27 1.47 24.29
C CYS A 174 18.94 1.53 25.77
N GLU A 175 19.13 0.41 26.46
CA GLU A 175 19.05 0.36 27.93
C GLU A 175 19.74 1.58 28.55
N PRO A 176 19.30 2.05 29.72
CA PRO A 176 19.82 3.28 30.37
C PRO A 176 21.35 3.35 30.57
N THR A 177 22.04 2.26 30.30
CA THR A 177 23.48 2.12 30.39
C THR A 177 24.29 2.59 29.17
N CYS A 178 23.65 2.93 28.03
CA CYS A 178 24.34 3.40 26.81
C CYS A 178 24.60 4.91 26.76
N CYS A 179 24.13 5.69 27.73
CA CYS A 179 24.32 7.15 27.80
C CYS A 179 25.18 7.57 29.03
N ALA A 180 26.03 6.71 29.54
CA ALA A 180 26.99 7.05 30.59
C ALA A 180 28.38 7.33 30.03
#